data_8b3f8a9bcc3df8c758353a1a3bb3e6a8
#
_entry.id   8b3f8a9bcc3df8c758353a1a3bb3e6a8
#
_cell.length_a   1.000
_cell.length_b   1.000
_cell.length_c   1.000
_cell.angle_alpha   90.00
_cell.angle_beta   90.00
_cell.angle_gamma   90.00
#
_symmetry.space_group_name_H-M   'P 1'
#
loop_
_entity.id
_entity.type
_entity.pdbx_description
1 polymer ?
#
loop_
_entity_poly.entity_id
_entity_poly.type
_entity_poly.pdbx_seq_one_letter_code
_entity_poly.pdbx_strand_id
1 'polypeptide(L)'
;MIVVGTELAEAYFAKHAGHKGIRAARLQYESWLAIARRAEWRLPEDVKASHPKASILKSGRVVFNIKGNDYRLIAVVQYKGGVLMIRFFGTHADYDKVNAETI
;
A
#
# COMPACT_ATOMS: atom_id res chain seq x y z
N MET A 1 2.31 -6.41 -11.30
CA MET A 1 2.99 -5.09 -11.33
C MET A 1 4.43 -5.23 -10.86
N ILE A 2 5.32 -4.43 -11.38
CA ILE A 2 6.66 -4.25 -10.82
C ILE A 2 6.50 -3.33 -9.60
N VAL A 3 6.82 -3.83 -8.41
CA VAL A 3 6.65 -3.07 -7.17
C VAL A 3 8.00 -2.51 -6.74
N VAL A 4 8.08 -1.20 -6.57
CA VAL A 4 9.26 -0.50 -6.04
C VAL A 4 8.88 0.24 -4.75
N GLY A 5 9.89 0.57 -3.94
CA GLY A 5 9.67 1.29 -2.68
C GLY A 5 9.38 0.37 -1.49
N THR A 6 9.62 -0.94 -1.62
CA THR A 6 9.38 -1.88 -0.52
C THR A 6 10.20 -1.55 0.73
N GLU A 7 11.34 -0.86 0.58
CA GLU A 7 12.17 -0.45 1.70
C GLU A 7 11.44 0.47 2.69
N LEU A 8 10.44 1.22 2.22
CA LEU A 8 9.62 2.06 3.12
C LEU A 8 8.87 1.21 4.14
N ALA A 9 8.24 0.13 3.67
CA ALA A 9 7.51 -0.79 4.55
C ALA A 9 8.48 -1.58 5.43
N GLU A 10 9.59 -2.06 4.87
CA GLU A 10 10.57 -2.82 5.63
C GLU A 10 11.16 -1.97 6.77
N ALA A 11 11.48 -0.70 6.49
CA ALA A 11 11.98 0.22 7.50
C ALA A 11 10.96 0.44 8.61
N TYR A 12 9.68 0.55 8.25
CA TYR A 12 8.62 0.71 9.24
C TYR A 12 8.55 -0.51 10.16
N PHE A 13 8.56 -1.71 9.61
CA PHE A 13 8.49 -2.94 10.41
C PHE A 13 9.71 -3.10 11.31
N ALA A 14 10.90 -2.77 10.82
CA ALA A 14 12.12 -2.82 11.61
C ALA A 14 12.05 -1.85 12.79
N LYS A 15 11.59 -0.63 12.56
CA LYS A 15 11.47 0.40 13.58
C LYS A 15 10.45 0.04 14.66
N HIS A 16 9.40 -0.68 14.30
CA HIS A 16 8.28 -0.99 15.20
C HIS A 16 8.20 -2.47 15.57
N ALA A 17 9.31 -3.19 15.51
CA ALA A 17 9.36 -4.65 15.68
C ALA A 17 8.73 -5.16 16.97
N GLY A 18 8.77 -4.37 18.06
CA GLY A 18 8.20 -4.77 19.35
C GLY A 18 6.75 -4.35 19.56
N HIS A 19 6.15 -3.66 18.62
CA HIS A 19 4.80 -3.13 18.79
C HIS A 19 3.74 -4.23 18.64
N LYS A 20 2.69 -4.13 19.46
CA LYS A 20 1.57 -5.05 19.41
C LYS A 20 0.92 -4.98 18.02
N GLY A 21 0.65 -6.15 17.45
CA GLY A 21 -0.01 -6.25 16.16
C GLY A 21 0.91 -6.09 14.95
N ILE A 22 2.19 -5.77 15.14
CA ILE A 22 3.10 -5.53 14.02
C ILE A 22 3.34 -6.80 13.19
N ARG A 23 3.38 -7.97 13.82
CA ARG A 23 3.59 -9.23 13.11
C ARG A 23 2.42 -9.55 12.18
N ALA A 24 1.19 -9.34 12.66
CA ALA A 24 0.00 -9.54 11.83
C ALA A 24 -0.05 -8.54 10.68
N ALA A 25 0.34 -7.29 10.93
CA ALA A 25 0.43 -6.26 9.89
C ALA A 25 1.44 -6.66 8.82
N ARG A 26 2.61 -7.18 9.24
CA ARG A 26 3.63 -7.63 8.30
C ARG A 26 3.15 -8.78 7.43
N LEU A 27 2.48 -9.75 8.01
CA LEU A 27 1.94 -10.88 7.25
C LEU A 27 0.93 -10.42 6.20
N GLN A 28 0.05 -9.50 6.57
CA GLN A 28 -0.94 -8.97 5.63
C GLN A 28 -0.30 -8.09 4.56
N TYR A 29 0.71 -7.32 4.92
CA TYR A 29 1.50 -6.57 3.93
C TYR A 29 2.15 -7.51 2.92
N GLU A 30 2.75 -8.61 3.39
CA GLU A 30 3.39 -9.57 2.50
C GLU A 30 2.39 -10.24 1.55
N SER A 31 1.17 -10.53 2.04
CA SER A 31 0.09 -11.04 1.19
C SER A 31 -0.32 -10.02 0.14
N TRP A 32 -0.47 -8.76 0.55
CA TRP A 32 -0.76 -7.67 -0.37
C TRP A 32 0.33 -7.55 -1.45
N LEU A 33 1.59 -7.61 -1.03
CA LEU A 33 2.74 -7.49 -1.93
C LEU A 33 2.75 -8.61 -2.96
N ALA A 34 2.50 -9.84 -2.53
CA ALA A 34 2.44 -10.98 -3.43
C ALA A 34 1.34 -10.82 -4.49
N ILE A 35 0.16 -10.33 -4.07
CA ILE A 35 -0.94 -10.06 -4.99
C ILE A 35 -0.55 -8.95 -5.97
N ALA A 36 0.00 -7.85 -5.47
CA ALA A 36 0.40 -6.72 -6.30
C ALA A 36 1.44 -7.12 -7.36
N ARG A 37 2.41 -7.95 -6.97
CA ARG A 37 3.45 -8.40 -7.90
C ARG A 37 2.90 -9.28 -9.03
N ARG A 38 1.85 -10.04 -8.77
CA ARG A 38 1.20 -10.88 -9.79
C ARG A 38 0.14 -10.14 -10.59
N ALA A 39 -0.31 -9.00 -10.10
CA ALA A 39 -1.39 -8.26 -10.72
C ALA A 39 -0.97 -7.66 -12.05
N GLU A 40 -1.94 -7.54 -12.95
CA GLU A 40 -1.79 -6.85 -14.23
C GLU A 40 -2.84 -5.75 -14.31
N TRP A 41 -2.79 -4.84 -13.34
CA TRP A 41 -3.75 -3.74 -13.27
C TRP A 41 -3.46 -2.75 -14.38
N ARG A 42 -4.45 -2.53 -15.23
CA ARG A 42 -4.37 -1.61 -16.38
C ARG A 42 -5.22 -0.37 -16.17
N LEU A 43 -6.20 -0.46 -15.28
CA LEU A 43 -7.14 0.60 -14.96
C LEU A 43 -7.40 0.62 -13.47
N PRO A 44 -7.83 1.77 -12.90
CA PRO A 44 -8.20 1.83 -11.48
C PRO A 44 -9.26 0.81 -11.10
N GLU A 45 -10.19 0.49 -11.99
CA GLU A 45 -11.23 -0.50 -11.75
C GLU A 45 -10.64 -1.89 -11.47
N ASP A 46 -9.51 -2.22 -12.09
CA ASP A 46 -8.83 -3.49 -11.84
C ASP A 46 -8.34 -3.59 -10.39
N VAL A 47 -7.84 -2.47 -9.86
CA VAL A 47 -7.44 -2.40 -8.45
C VAL A 47 -8.63 -2.62 -7.54
N LYS A 48 -9.74 -1.93 -7.82
CA LYS A 48 -10.97 -2.05 -7.01
C LYS A 48 -11.55 -3.46 -7.07
N ALA A 49 -11.41 -4.15 -8.18
CA ALA A 49 -11.91 -5.53 -8.31
C ALA A 49 -11.18 -6.47 -7.35
N SER A 50 -9.87 -6.31 -7.19
CA SER A 50 -9.08 -7.15 -6.28
C SER A 50 -9.06 -6.62 -4.84
N HIS A 51 -9.18 -5.30 -4.68
CA HIS A 51 -9.15 -4.63 -3.38
C HIS A 51 -10.33 -3.66 -3.28
N PRO A 52 -11.56 -4.16 -2.99
CA PRO A 52 -12.75 -3.30 -3.00
C PRO A 52 -12.70 -2.12 -2.03
N LYS A 53 -11.92 -2.24 -0.96
CA LYS A 53 -11.78 -1.18 0.04
C LYS A 53 -10.67 -0.18 -0.26
N ALA A 54 -9.93 -0.38 -1.35
CA ALA A 54 -8.91 0.58 -1.76
C ALA A 54 -9.56 1.89 -2.20
N SER A 55 -8.89 3.00 -1.91
CA SER A 55 -9.32 4.32 -2.34
C SER A 55 -8.50 4.76 -3.54
N ILE A 56 -9.18 5.10 -4.62
CA ILE A 56 -8.55 5.60 -5.84
C ILE A 56 -8.54 7.13 -5.76
N LEU A 57 -7.35 7.70 -5.74
CA LEU A 57 -7.16 9.14 -5.66
C LEU A 57 -6.61 9.69 -6.97
N LYS A 58 -6.43 11.01 -7.02
CA LYS A 58 -5.86 11.69 -8.19
C LYS A 58 -4.39 11.33 -8.37
N SER A 59 -3.87 11.58 -9.57
CA SER A 59 -2.46 11.43 -9.92
C SER A 59 -1.94 10.01 -9.75
N GLY A 60 -2.80 9.01 -10.00
CA GLY A 60 -2.41 7.61 -9.93
C GLY A 60 -2.24 7.06 -8.53
N ARG A 61 -2.58 7.82 -7.51
CA ARG A 61 -2.43 7.38 -6.12
C ARG A 61 -3.57 6.46 -5.71
N VAL A 62 -3.20 5.41 -4.98
CA VAL A 62 -4.14 4.43 -4.43
C VAL A 62 -3.78 4.21 -2.97
N VAL A 63 -4.80 4.18 -2.11
CA VAL A 63 -4.62 3.89 -0.69
C VAL A 63 -5.18 2.51 -0.40
N PHE A 64 -4.33 1.63 0.11
CA PHE A 64 -4.71 0.28 0.50
C PHE A 64 -4.82 0.18 2.02
N ASN A 65 -5.81 -0.56 2.48
CA ASN A 65 -5.94 -0.90 3.90
C ASN A 65 -5.14 -2.16 4.19
N ILE A 66 -4.33 -2.13 5.24
CA ILE A 66 -3.56 -3.29 5.69
C ILE A 66 -3.96 -3.58 7.14
N LYS A 67 -4.24 -4.84 7.43
CA LYS A 67 -4.76 -5.31 8.72
C LYS A 67 -6.06 -4.56 9.06
N GLY A 68 -7.07 -4.77 8.23
CA GLY A 68 -8.34 -4.07 8.36
C GLY A 68 -8.15 -2.58 8.20
N ASN A 69 -8.42 -1.83 9.24
CA ASN A 69 -8.34 -0.37 9.23
C ASN A 69 -7.12 0.18 9.99
N ASP A 70 -6.26 -0.70 10.51
CA ASP A 70 -5.18 -0.31 11.40
C ASP A 70 -4.02 0.38 10.70
N TYR A 71 -3.71 -0.03 9.46
CA TYR A 71 -2.59 0.50 8.70
C TYR A 71 -3.03 0.92 7.32
N ARG A 72 -2.28 1.85 6.74
CA ARG A 72 -2.49 2.35 5.38
C ARG A 72 -1.21 2.27 4.58
N LEU A 73 -1.34 1.90 3.31
CA LEU A 73 -0.26 1.93 2.35
C LEU A 73 -0.70 2.81 1.19
N ILE A 74 0.11 3.81 0.86
CA ILE A 74 -0.15 4.69 -0.28
C ILE A 74 0.84 4.31 -1.38
N ALA A 75 0.31 4.10 -2.58
CA ALA A 75 1.12 3.79 -3.75
C ALA A 75 0.75 4.70 -4.91
N VAL A 76 1.72 4.94 -5.79
CA VAL A 76 1.47 5.53 -7.10
C VAL A 76 1.49 4.39 -8.12
N VAL A 77 0.42 4.25 -8.89
CA VAL A 77 0.31 3.20 -9.89
C VAL A 77 0.44 3.81 -11.27
N GLN A 78 1.41 3.33 -12.02
CA GLN A 78 1.59 3.65 -13.43
C GLN A 78 1.02 2.49 -14.23
N TYR A 79 -0.24 2.60 -14.60
CA TYR A 79 -0.98 1.51 -15.23
C TYR A 79 -0.36 1.12 -16.57
N LYS A 80 0.01 2.11 -17.38
CA LYS A 80 0.58 1.86 -18.70
C LYS A 80 1.94 1.16 -18.63
N GLY A 81 2.76 1.53 -17.64
CA GLY A 81 4.09 0.96 -17.48
C GLY A 81 4.12 -0.31 -16.64
N GLY A 82 3.02 -0.62 -15.94
CA GLY A 82 2.97 -1.78 -15.06
C GLY A 82 3.80 -1.66 -13.80
N VAL A 83 3.98 -0.43 -13.28
CA VAL A 83 4.80 -0.16 -12.10
C VAL A 83 3.94 0.40 -10.98
N LEU A 84 4.16 -0.12 -9.77
CA LEU A 84 3.55 0.37 -8.55
C LEU A 84 4.67 0.82 -7.62
N MET A 85 4.63 2.09 -7.21
CA MET A 85 5.63 2.66 -6.30
C MET A 85 5.01 2.92 -4.94
N ILE A 86 5.51 2.25 -3.90
CA ILE A 86 5.08 2.50 -2.52
C ILE A 86 5.63 3.85 -2.08
N ARG A 87 4.76 4.73 -1.56
CA ARG A 87 5.12 6.07 -1.12
C ARG A 87 4.97 6.26 0.38
N PHE A 88 4.19 5.41 1.03
CA PHE A 88 3.92 5.54 2.45
C PHE A 88 3.44 4.21 3.01
N PHE A 89 3.86 3.90 4.24
CA PHE A 89 3.29 2.85 5.07
C PHE A 89 3.28 3.34 6.52
N GLY A 90 2.15 3.20 7.19
CA GLY A 90 2.04 3.60 8.59
C GLY A 90 0.67 3.28 9.16
N THR A 91 0.48 3.67 10.41
CA THR A 91 -0.81 3.52 11.08
C THR A 91 -1.84 4.47 10.46
N HIS A 92 -3.12 4.24 10.77
CA HIS A 92 -4.18 5.17 10.39
C HIS A 92 -3.89 6.59 10.92
N ALA A 93 -3.39 6.70 12.15
CA ALA A 93 -3.04 7.99 12.73
C ALA A 93 -1.91 8.69 11.96
N ASP A 94 -0.89 7.94 11.56
CA ASP A 94 0.20 8.47 10.73
C ASP A 94 -0.31 8.90 9.35
N TYR A 95 -1.21 8.12 8.78
CA TYR A 95 -1.84 8.43 7.50
C TYR A 95 -2.60 9.76 7.56
N ASP A 96 -3.28 10.04 8.67
CA ASP A 96 -4.04 11.28 8.83
C ASP A 96 -3.16 12.53 8.82
N LYS A 97 -1.85 12.37 9.01
CA LYS A 97 -0.89 13.48 9.02
C LYS A 97 -0.25 13.77 7.67
N VAL A 98 -0.49 12.94 6.66
CA VAL A 98 0.08 13.12 5.33
C VAL A 98 -1.00 13.45 4.31
N ASN A 99 -0.59 14.11 3.22
CA ASN A 99 -1.50 14.34 2.10
C ASN A 99 -1.32 13.20 1.10
N ALA A 100 -2.31 12.30 1.07
CA ALA A 100 -2.26 11.11 0.24
C ALA A 100 -2.22 11.42 -1.26
N GLU A 101 -2.71 12.60 -1.67
CA GLU A 101 -2.74 12.98 -3.08
C GLU A 101 -1.39 13.51 -3.59
N THR A 102 -0.50 13.92 -2.69
CA THR A 102 0.77 14.58 -3.07
C THR A 102 2.03 13.87 -2.58
N ILE A 103 1.86 12.95 -1.64
CA ILE A 103 3.00 12.25 -1.07
C ILE A 103 3.77 11.40 -2.11
#